data_c941edd542099314376a7e68b7d7a276
#
_entry.id   c941edd542099314376a7e68b7d7a276
#
_cell.length_a   1.000
_cell.length_b   1.000
_cell.length_c   1.000
_cell.angle_alpha   90.00
_cell.angle_beta   90.00
_cell.angle_gamma   90.00
#
_symmetry.space_group_name_H-M   'P 1'
#
loop_
_entity.id
_entity.type
_entity.pdbx_description
1 polymer ?
#
loop_
_entity_poly.entity_id
_entity_poly.type
_entity_poly.pdbx_seq_one_letter_code
_entity_poly.pdbx_strand_id
1 'polypeptide(L)'
;MLLDEMKPVLQERIRVSEETQDNWAYGIDQCWKKELELLSKNPADTLHFIKYECTDDELSWIAEVFDELAKVITDIKFWREVSKRANQITDA
;
A
#
# COMPACT_ATOMS: atom_id res chain seq x y z
N MET A 1 -3.70 8.21 12.95
CA MET A 1 -4.46 7.56 11.87
C MET A 1 -3.51 6.89 10.89
N LEU A 2 -3.97 5.87 10.23
CA LEU A 2 -3.12 5.12 9.30
C LEU A 2 -2.57 6.00 8.17
N LEU A 3 -3.36 6.94 7.68
CA LEU A 3 -2.90 7.89 6.66
C LEU A 3 -1.64 8.63 7.11
N ASP A 4 -1.62 9.12 8.34
CA ASP A 4 -0.47 9.87 8.88
C ASP A 4 0.77 8.99 9.00
N GLU A 5 0.58 7.71 9.32
CA GLU A 5 1.68 6.75 9.44
C GLU A 5 2.19 6.29 8.08
N MET A 6 1.29 6.14 7.11
CA MET A 6 1.64 5.65 5.78
C MET A 6 2.32 6.70 4.90
N LYS A 7 1.95 7.98 5.05
CA LYS A 7 2.52 9.03 4.19
C LYS A 7 4.05 9.07 4.17
N PRO A 8 4.73 9.10 5.33
CA PRO A 8 6.20 9.12 5.31
C PRO A 8 6.81 7.88 4.66
N VAL A 9 6.18 6.72 4.86
CA VAL A 9 6.68 5.46 4.29
C VAL A 9 6.54 5.46 2.77
N LEU A 10 5.40 5.92 2.26
CA LEU A 10 5.17 6.02 0.82
C LEU A 10 6.08 7.06 0.18
N GLN A 11 6.30 8.21 0.83
CA GLN A 11 7.24 9.21 0.35
C GLN A 11 8.65 8.65 0.26
N GLU A 12 9.07 7.86 1.25
CA GLU A 12 10.38 7.21 1.22
C GLU A 12 10.49 6.20 0.09
N ARG A 13 9.43 5.40 -0.14
CA ARG A 13 9.40 4.44 -1.24
C ARG A 13 9.54 5.13 -2.60
N ILE A 14 8.81 6.24 -2.78
CA ILE A 14 8.86 7.02 -4.01
C ILE A 14 10.24 7.66 -4.18
N ARG A 15 10.79 8.21 -3.10
CA ARG A 15 12.12 8.81 -3.12
C ARG A 15 13.19 7.80 -3.52
N VAL A 16 13.13 6.59 -2.97
CA VAL A 16 14.06 5.52 -3.31
C VAL A 16 13.96 5.18 -4.80
N SER A 17 12.74 5.12 -5.34
CA SER A 17 12.54 4.85 -6.76
C SER A 17 13.16 5.96 -7.63
N GLU A 18 12.90 7.23 -7.27
CA GLU A 18 13.40 8.36 -8.06
C GLU A 18 14.92 8.51 -8.01
N GLU A 19 15.52 8.32 -6.83
CA GLU A 19 16.96 8.51 -6.64
C GLU A 19 17.79 7.35 -7.14
N THR A 20 17.25 6.12 -7.10
CA THR A 20 18.01 4.92 -7.43
C THR A 20 17.49 4.22 -8.68
N GLN A 21 16.40 4.69 -9.27
CA GLN A 21 15.73 4.04 -10.41
C GLN A 21 15.40 2.57 -10.09
N ASP A 22 14.97 2.32 -8.83
CA ASP A 22 14.65 0.98 -8.32
C ASP A 22 15.84 0.02 -8.24
N ASN A 23 17.06 0.56 -8.23
CA ASN A 23 18.27 -0.28 -8.15
C ASN A 23 18.74 -0.59 -6.73
N TRP A 24 18.10 0.00 -5.72
CA TRP A 24 18.46 -0.25 -4.32
C TRP A 24 17.48 -1.22 -3.67
N ALA A 25 17.65 -2.51 -3.94
CA ALA A 25 16.75 -3.56 -3.47
C ALA A 25 16.58 -3.57 -1.95
N TYR A 26 17.64 -3.32 -1.18
CA TYR A 26 17.57 -3.27 0.27
C TYR A 26 16.61 -2.16 0.76
N GLY A 27 16.74 -0.97 0.19
CA GLY A 27 15.87 0.16 0.56
C GLY A 27 14.42 -0.08 0.21
N ILE A 28 14.16 -0.67 -0.95
CA ILE A 28 12.81 -1.04 -1.38
C ILE A 28 12.22 -2.07 -0.41
N ASP A 29 12.98 -3.10 -0.06
CA ASP A 29 12.54 -4.15 0.86
C ASP A 29 12.20 -3.57 2.24
N GLN A 30 12.99 -2.63 2.74
CA GLN A 30 12.71 -1.98 4.02
C GLN A 30 11.40 -1.19 3.98
N CYS A 31 11.13 -0.49 2.87
CA CYS A 31 9.86 0.23 2.69
C CYS A 31 8.68 -0.74 2.66
N TRP A 32 8.80 -1.84 1.92
CA TRP A 32 7.76 -2.85 1.84
C TRP A 32 7.46 -3.48 3.22
N LYS A 33 8.49 -3.78 4.00
CA LYS A 33 8.31 -4.32 5.34
C LYS A 33 7.56 -3.36 6.24
N LYS A 34 7.88 -2.07 6.17
CA LYS A 34 7.22 -1.05 6.96
C LYS A 34 5.76 -0.90 6.53
N GLU A 35 5.49 -0.89 5.23
CA GLU A 35 4.13 -0.84 4.71
C GLU A 35 3.31 -2.03 5.21
N LEU A 36 3.86 -3.25 5.13
CA LEU A 36 3.18 -4.45 5.60
C LEU A 36 2.90 -4.41 7.09
N GLU A 37 3.86 -3.94 7.88
CA GLU A 37 3.67 -3.79 9.32
C GLU A 37 2.49 -2.89 9.64
N LEU A 38 2.42 -1.72 8.99
CA LEU A 38 1.34 -0.76 9.23
C LEU A 38 -0.01 -1.26 8.71
N LEU A 39 -0.02 -1.83 7.51
CA LEU A 39 -1.26 -2.28 6.87
C LEU A 39 -1.87 -3.52 7.53
N SER A 40 -1.06 -4.34 8.18
CA SER A 40 -1.56 -5.58 8.79
C SER A 40 -2.05 -5.40 10.23
N LYS A 41 -1.83 -4.25 10.86
CA LYS A 41 -2.21 -4.01 12.26
C LYS A 41 -3.72 -4.07 12.49
N ASN A 42 -4.48 -3.43 11.61
CA ASN A 42 -5.93 -3.37 11.75
C ASN A 42 -6.56 -3.35 10.36
N PRO A 43 -7.10 -4.50 9.89
CA PRO A 43 -7.67 -4.59 8.55
C PRO A 43 -8.80 -3.59 8.28
N ALA A 44 -9.62 -3.26 9.28
CA ALA A 44 -10.70 -2.30 9.10
C ALA A 44 -10.16 -0.90 8.80
N ASP A 45 -9.12 -0.47 9.54
CA ASP A 45 -8.46 0.81 9.29
C ASP A 45 -7.78 0.83 7.92
N THR A 46 -7.16 -0.27 7.55
CA THR A 46 -6.48 -0.42 6.26
C THR A 46 -7.49 -0.31 5.12
N LEU A 47 -8.63 -0.96 5.24
CA LEU A 47 -9.66 -0.88 4.21
C LEU A 47 -10.20 0.55 4.08
N HIS A 48 -10.44 1.22 5.20
CA HIS A 48 -10.88 2.63 5.19
C HIS A 48 -9.86 3.53 4.50
N PHE A 49 -8.58 3.35 4.82
CA PHE A 49 -7.49 4.10 4.21
C PHE A 49 -7.46 3.89 2.69
N ILE A 50 -7.54 2.65 2.24
CA ILE A 50 -7.50 2.32 0.80
C ILE A 50 -8.71 2.88 0.07
N LYS A 51 -9.90 2.81 0.68
CA LYS A 51 -11.14 3.24 0.02
C LYS A 51 -11.27 4.76 -0.04
N TYR A 52 -10.87 5.47 1.01
CA TYR A 52 -11.27 6.87 1.19
C TYR A 52 -10.13 7.85 1.38
N GLU A 53 -8.96 7.42 1.79
CA GLU A 53 -7.89 8.32 2.21
C GLU A 53 -6.72 8.39 1.24
N CYS A 54 -6.33 7.28 0.63
CA CYS A 54 -5.18 7.29 -0.27
C CYS A 54 -5.56 7.78 -1.68
N THR A 55 -4.61 8.42 -2.34
CA THR A 55 -4.77 8.82 -3.73
C THR A 55 -4.55 7.62 -4.66
N ASP A 56 -4.92 7.77 -5.93
CA ASP A 56 -4.70 6.72 -6.93
C ASP A 56 -3.21 6.39 -7.08
N ASP A 57 -2.37 7.42 -7.04
CA ASP A 57 -0.92 7.24 -7.12
C ASP A 57 -0.40 6.46 -5.90
N GLU A 58 -0.83 6.84 -4.71
CA GLU A 58 -0.46 6.14 -3.48
C GLU A 58 -0.91 4.68 -3.51
N LEU A 59 -2.10 4.41 -4.01
CA LEU A 59 -2.60 3.05 -4.11
C LEU A 59 -1.74 2.20 -5.05
N SER A 60 -1.26 2.78 -6.14
CA SER A 60 -0.38 2.05 -7.07
C SER A 60 0.92 1.61 -6.39
N TRP A 61 1.46 2.42 -5.49
CA TRP A 61 2.64 2.05 -4.71
C TRP A 61 2.32 0.99 -3.67
N ILE A 62 1.17 1.10 -2.98
CA ILE A 62 0.74 0.12 -1.98
C ILE A 62 0.47 -1.24 -2.63
N ALA A 63 -0.01 -1.26 -3.85
CA ALA A 63 -0.30 -2.51 -4.57
C ALA A 63 0.92 -3.43 -4.70
N GLU A 64 2.12 -2.88 -4.63
CA GLU A 64 3.34 -3.67 -4.68
C GLU A 64 3.42 -4.72 -3.56
N VAL A 65 2.75 -4.48 -2.42
CA VAL A 65 2.79 -5.38 -1.26
C VAL A 65 1.50 -6.19 -1.10
N PHE A 66 0.56 -6.10 -2.03
CA PHE A 66 -0.73 -6.79 -1.91
C PHE A 66 -0.58 -8.31 -1.83
N ASP A 67 0.35 -8.91 -2.58
CA ASP A 67 0.56 -10.35 -2.55
C ASP A 67 0.98 -10.82 -1.15
N GLU A 68 1.88 -10.08 -0.52
CA GLU A 68 2.33 -10.39 0.84
C GLU A 68 1.24 -10.08 1.87
N LEU A 69 0.52 -8.98 1.67
CA LEU A 69 -0.57 -8.60 2.56
C LEU A 69 -1.70 -9.63 2.54
N ALA A 70 -1.98 -10.23 1.38
CA ALA A 70 -3.00 -11.26 1.23
C ALA A 70 -2.69 -12.52 2.04
N LYS A 71 -1.43 -12.75 2.38
CA LYS A 71 -1.05 -13.87 3.23
C LYS A 71 -1.42 -13.62 4.70
N VAL A 72 -1.55 -12.38 5.09
CA VAL A 72 -1.88 -11.96 6.46
C VAL A 72 -3.37 -11.65 6.59
N ILE A 73 -3.92 -10.89 5.65
CA ILE A 73 -5.35 -10.55 5.62
C ILE A 73 -6.01 -11.46 4.57
N THR A 74 -6.71 -12.47 5.05
CA THR A 74 -7.31 -13.50 4.17
C THR A 74 -8.81 -13.30 3.93
N ASP A 75 -9.40 -12.24 4.48
CA ASP A 75 -10.83 -11.97 4.35
C ASP A 75 -11.18 -11.62 2.90
N ILE A 76 -12.03 -12.43 2.27
CA ILE A 76 -12.46 -12.24 0.89
C ILE A 76 -13.19 -10.90 0.72
N LYS A 77 -13.98 -10.49 1.72
CA LYS A 77 -14.71 -9.22 1.66
C LYS A 77 -13.76 -8.03 1.61
N PHE A 78 -12.68 -8.08 2.38
CA PHE A 78 -11.64 -7.05 2.34
C PHE A 78 -11.09 -6.89 0.92
N TRP A 79 -10.66 -8.00 0.32
CA TRP A 79 -10.04 -7.96 -1.02
C TRP A 79 -11.04 -7.60 -2.12
N ARG A 80 -12.31 -7.94 -1.95
CA ARG A 80 -13.35 -7.52 -2.89
C ARG A 80 -13.48 -6.01 -2.93
N GLU A 81 -13.47 -5.35 -1.77
CA GLU A 81 -13.54 -3.90 -1.69
C GLU A 81 -12.27 -3.23 -2.22
N VAL A 82 -11.11 -3.81 -1.95
CA VAL A 82 -9.83 -3.33 -2.51
C VAL A 82 -9.87 -3.42 -4.05
N SER A 83 -10.36 -4.53 -4.60
CA SER A 83 -10.48 -4.71 -6.05
C SER A 83 -11.40 -3.66 -6.68
N LYS A 84 -12.52 -3.34 -6.04
CA LYS A 84 -13.42 -2.29 -6.53
C LYS A 84 -12.71 -0.94 -6.59
N ARG A 85 -11.94 -0.61 -5.56
CA ARG A 85 -11.20 0.64 -5.52
C ARG A 85 -10.11 0.68 -6.61
N ALA A 86 -9.41 -0.42 -6.82
CA ALA A 86 -8.36 -0.52 -7.83
C ALA A 86 -8.94 -0.39 -9.25
N ASN A 87 -10.12 -0.96 -9.48
CA ASN A 87 -10.79 -0.88 -10.78
C ASN A 87 -11.18 0.56 -11.14
N GLN A 88 -11.42 1.42 -10.17
CA GLN A 88 -11.70 2.84 -10.41
C GLN A 88 -10.52 3.55 -11.04
N ILE A 89 -9.30 3.10 -10.74
CA ILE A 89 -8.09 3.67 -11.34
C ILE A 89 -7.97 3.27 -12.80
N THR A 90 -8.23 2.00 -13.10
CA THR A 90 -8.06 1.46 -14.45
C THR A 90 -9.13 1.95 -15.43
N ASP A 91 -10.27 2.40 -14.91
CA ASP A 91 -11.36 2.90 -15.73
C ASP A 91 -11.21 4.39 -16.09
N ALA A 92 -10.18 5.02 -15.59
CA ALA A 92 -9.95 6.44 -15.81
C ALA A 92 -9.50 6.75 -17.24
#